data_5ce8ce474bd10b77fe29adb64478a4a3
#
_entry.id   5ce8ce474bd10b77fe29adb64478a4a3
#
_cell.length_a   1.000
_cell.length_b   1.000
_cell.length_c   1.000
_cell.angle_alpha   90.00
_cell.angle_beta   90.00
_cell.angle_gamma   90.00
#
_symmetry.space_group_name_H-M   'P 1'
#
loop_
_entity.id
_entity.type
_entity.pdbx_description
1 polymer ?
#
loop_
_entity_poly.entity_id
_entity_poly.type
_entity_poly.pdbx_seq_one_letter_code
_entity_poly.pdbx_strand_id
1 'polypeptide(L)'
;MCKVMNARRVGKQPAADRVYVGRPSKWGNPFVIGRDGSRDEVIIAKYRAWIVRQPALMAALHELRGKNLVCWCAPERCHAEALIELANR
;
A
#
# COMPACT_ATOMS: atom_id res chain seq x y z
N MET A 1 -14.81 0.38 -7.70
CA MET A 1 -13.44 0.16 -8.17
C MET A 1 -12.44 0.71 -7.17
N CYS A 2 -11.43 -0.08 -6.80
CA CYS A 2 -10.43 0.33 -5.83
C CYS A 2 -9.42 1.29 -6.46
N LYS A 3 -9.00 2.31 -5.73
CA LYS A 3 -8.02 3.27 -6.20
C LYS A 3 -7.13 3.73 -5.05
N VAL A 4 -5.99 4.32 -5.41
CA VAL A 4 -5.07 4.90 -4.45
C VAL A 4 -5.39 6.38 -4.29
N MET A 5 -5.53 6.82 -3.04
CA MET A 5 -5.87 8.21 -2.72
C MET A 5 -4.71 8.84 -1.94
N ASN A 6 -4.56 10.15 -2.06
CA ASN A 6 -3.50 10.86 -1.36
C ASN A 6 -4.00 11.35 0.01
N ALA A 7 -3.24 11.03 1.07
CA ALA A 7 -3.59 11.40 2.43
C ALA A 7 -3.69 12.91 2.64
N ARG A 8 -2.98 13.70 1.85
CA ARG A 8 -3.09 15.17 1.93
C ARG A 8 -4.47 15.67 1.54
N ARG A 9 -5.16 14.91 0.68
CA ARG A 9 -6.50 15.29 0.22
C ARG A 9 -7.61 14.74 1.10
N VAL A 10 -7.46 13.48 1.54
CA VAL A 10 -8.57 12.79 2.20
C VAL A 10 -8.31 12.51 3.67
N GLY A 11 -7.10 12.80 4.16
CA GLY A 11 -6.72 12.50 5.54
C GLY A 11 -6.38 11.02 5.74
N LYS A 12 -5.93 10.68 6.94
CA LYS A 12 -5.54 9.31 7.30
C LYS A 12 -6.57 8.60 8.14
N GLN A 13 -7.67 9.26 8.44
CA GLN A 13 -8.68 8.71 9.35
C GLN A 13 -9.45 7.56 8.69
N PRO A 14 -9.79 6.53 9.45
CA PRO A 14 -10.54 5.39 8.91
C PRO A 14 -11.91 5.82 8.39
N ALA A 15 -12.34 5.16 7.33
CA ALA A 15 -13.69 5.31 6.80
C ALA A 15 -14.11 3.96 6.21
N ALA A 16 -15.41 3.80 5.97
CA ALA A 16 -15.94 2.52 5.50
C ALA A 16 -15.39 2.12 4.13
N ASP A 17 -15.01 3.08 3.30
CA ASP A 17 -14.59 2.85 1.93
C ASP A 17 -13.08 2.94 1.71
N ARG A 18 -12.29 3.21 2.77
CA ARG A 18 -10.85 3.42 2.59
C ARG A 18 -10.03 2.97 3.79
N VAL A 19 -8.76 2.63 3.52
CA VAL A 19 -7.80 2.21 4.53
C VAL A 19 -6.48 2.94 4.29
N TYR A 20 -5.90 3.51 5.34
CA TYR A 20 -4.57 4.12 5.26
C TYR A 20 -3.51 3.03 5.27
N VAL A 21 -2.65 3.00 4.25
CA VAL A 21 -1.62 1.98 4.10
C VAL A 21 -0.19 2.53 4.13
N GLY A 22 -0.05 3.82 4.39
CA GLY A 22 1.27 4.43 4.56
C GLY A 22 1.88 4.11 5.92
N ARG A 23 3.13 4.57 6.14
CA ARG A 23 3.75 4.43 7.45
C ARG A 23 3.06 5.33 8.47
N PRO A 24 2.93 4.93 9.72
CA PRO A 24 3.45 3.71 10.35
C PRO A 24 2.50 2.50 10.36
N SER A 25 1.53 2.43 9.46
CA SER A 25 0.62 1.28 9.41
C SER A 25 1.37 -0.02 9.14
N LYS A 26 0.72 -1.15 9.45
CA LYS A 26 1.31 -2.46 9.18
C LYS A 26 1.57 -2.71 7.70
N TRP A 27 0.90 -1.96 6.83
CA TRP A 27 1.04 -2.06 5.38
C TRP A 27 2.15 -1.17 4.82
N GLY A 28 2.78 -0.36 5.66
CA GLY A 28 3.80 0.59 5.24
C GLY A 28 5.00 -0.11 4.60
N ASN A 29 5.59 0.54 3.58
CA ASN A 29 6.74 0.00 2.87
C ASN A 29 7.99 0.12 3.75
N PRO A 30 8.67 -1.00 4.10
CA PRO A 30 9.88 -0.94 4.92
C PRO A 30 11.10 -0.44 4.16
N PHE A 31 11.03 -0.40 2.84
CA PHE A 31 12.15 0.05 2.02
C PHE A 31 12.05 1.56 1.75
N VAL A 32 13.20 2.20 1.59
CA VAL A 32 13.26 3.65 1.39
C VAL A 32 13.85 3.95 0.01
N ILE A 33 13.15 4.77 -0.78
CA ILE A 33 13.62 5.21 -2.09
C ILE A 33 14.92 5.98 -1.91
N GLY A 34 15.92 5.65 -2.72
CA GLY A 34 17.25 6.25 -2.63
C GLY A 34 18.21 5.44 -1.78
N ARG A 35 17.76 4.91 -0.63
CA ARG A 35 18.59 4.04 0.21
C ARG A 35 18.56 2.59 -0.29
N ASP A 36 17.37 2.11 -0.63
CA ASP A 36 17.16 0.70 -0.99
C ASP A 36 16.94 0.49 -2.47
N GLY A 37 17.01 1.53 -3.27
CA GLY A 37 16.84 1.46 -4.71
C GLY A 37 16.04 2.64 -5.25
N SER A 38 15.76 2.60 -6.54
CA SER A 38 14.92 3.60 -7.19
C SER A 38 13.46 3.43 -6.78
N ARG A 39 12.62 4.39 -7.13
CA ARG A 39 11.18 4.30 -6.85
C ARG A 39 10.58 3.02 -7.41
N ASP A 40 10.88 2.68 -8.67
CA ASP A 40 10.31 1.47 -9.28
C ASP A 40 10.80 0.21 -8.57
N GLU A 41 12.08 0.13 -8.22
CA GLU A 41 12.61 -1.03 -7.51
C GLU A 41 12.00 -1.18 -6.12
N VAL A 42 11.92 -0.09 -5.36
CA VAL A 42 11.41 -0.11 -3.99
C VAL A 42 9.91 -0.36 -3.96
N ILE A 43 9.17 0.34 -4.79
CA ILE A 43 7.70 0.31 -4.74
C ILE A 43 7.15 -0.95 -5.37
N ILE A 44 7.70 -1.38 -6.49
CA ILE A 44 7.14 -2.50 -7.24
C ILE A 44 7.83 -3.81 -6.88
N ALA A 45 9.14 -3.90 -7.09
CA ALA A 45 9.83 -5.17 -6.95
C ALA A 45 10.06 -5.56 -5.50
N LYS A 46 10.65 -4.68 -4.71
CA LYS A 46 11.03 -5.03 -3.33
C LYS A 46 9.83 -5.15 -2.40
N TYR A 47 8.90 -4.23 -2.48
CA TYR A 47 7.71 -4.29 -1.64
C TYR A 47 6.89 -5.53 -1.94
N ARG A 48 6.66 -5.81 -3.20
CA ARG A 48 5.86 -6.97 -3.61
C ARG A 48 6.53 -8.28 -3.16
N ALA A 49 7.83 -8.40 -3.34
CA ALA A 49 8.56 -9.59 -2.90
C ALA A 49 8.55 -9.73 -1.37
N TRP A 50 8.58 -8.62 -0.66
CA TRP A 50 8.55 -8.62 0.79
C TRP A 50 7.18 -9.02 1.35
N ILE A 51 6.11 -8.41 0.82
CA ILE A 51 4.75 -8.59 1.37
C ILE A 51 4.28 -10.04 1.24
N VAL A 52 4.62 -10.71 0.14
CA VAL A 52 4.18 -12.11 -0.05
C VAL A 52 4.87 -13.07 0.91
N ARG A 53 5.92 -12.63 1.59
CA ARG A 53 6.61 -13.42 2.62
C ARG A 53 6.12 -13.12 4.03
N GLN A 54 5.13 -12.25 4.18
CA GLN A 54 4.58 -11.88 5.48
C GLN A 54 3.26 -12.61 5.71
N PRO A 55 3.27 -13.79 6.37
CA PRO A 55 2.05 -14.59 6.48
C PRO A 55 0.89 -13.86 7.16
N ALA A 56 1.19 -13.08 8.20
CA ALA A 56 0.15 -12.33 8.90
C ALA A 56 -0.49 -11.27 8.00
N LEU A 57 0.32 -10.59 7.19
CA LEU A 57 -0.20 -9.57 6.27
C LEU A 57 -0.96 -10.20 5.10
N MET A 58 -0.45 -11.30 4.58
CA MET A 58 -1.16 -12.03 3.51
C MET A 58 -2.53 -12.51 4.00
N ALA A 59 -2.59 -13.00 5.24
CA ALA A 59 -3.86 -13.42 5.83
C ALA A 59 -4.81 -12.26 6.07
N ALA A 60 -4.28 -11.03 6.25
CA ALA A 60 -5.09 -9.86 6.52
C ALA A 60 -5.50 -9.08 5.26
N LEU A 61 -5.08 -9.52 4.07
CA LEU A 61 -5.41 -8.82 2.81
C LEU A 61 -6.90 -8.64 2.59
N HIS A 62 -7.72 -9.52 3.15
CA HIS A 62 -9.18 -9.39 3.03
C HIS A 62 -9.69 -8.07 3.61
N GLU A 63 -8.95 -7.45 4.53
CA GLU A 63 -9.32 -6.15 5.11
C GLU A 63 -9.27 -5.04 4.07
N LEU A 64 -8.48 -5.23 3.01
CA LEU A 64 -8.29 -4.23 1.96
C LEU A 64 -9.18 -4.47 0.75
N ARG A 65 -9.78 -5.64 0.67
CA ARG A 65 -10.58 -6.01 -0.50
C ARG A 65 -11.76 -5.06 -0.68
N GLY A 66 -11.89 -4.50 -1.88
CA GLY A 66 -12.97 -3.58 -2.18
C GLY A 66 -12.80 -2.19 -1.60
N LYS A 67 -11.67 -1.90 -0.95
CA LYS A 67 -11.42 -0.60 -0.34
C LYS A 67 -10.50 0.25 -1.19
N ASN A 68 -10.67 1.58 -1.10
CA ASN A 68 -9.68 2.51 -1.61
C ASN A 68 -8.54 2.57 -0.60
N LEU A 69 -7.31 2.68 -1.09
CA LEU A 69 -6.14 2.72 -0.21
C LEU A 69 -5.55 4.13 -0.18
N VAL A 70 -5.18 4.59 1.00
CA VAL A 70 -4.68 5.95 1.21
C VAL A 70 -3.19 5.91 1.53
N CYS A 71 -2.39 6.67 0.78
CA CYS A 71 -0.98 6.83 1.04
C CYS A 71 -0.54 8.26 0.68
N TRP A 72 0.76 8.54 0.77
CA TRP A 72 1.28 9.88 0.49
C TRP A 72 1.78 10.04 -0.96
N CYS A 73 1.88 8.96 -1.72
CA CYS A 73 2.55 8.97 -3.02
C CYS A 73 1.64 9.34 -4.19
N ALA A 74 0.34 9.09 -4.09
CA ALA A 74 -0.56 9.30 -5.22
C ALA A 74 -0.51 10.77 -5.70
N PRO A 75 -0.54 11.03 -7.01
CA PRO A 75 -0.81 10.09 -8.10
C PRO A 75 0.42 9.30 -8.58
N GLU A 76 1.55 9.47 -7.92
CA GLU A 76 2.74 8.71 -8.29
C GLU A 76 2.63 7.27 -7.85
N ARG A 77 3.44 6.39 -8.44
CA ARG A 77 3.43 4.97 -8.12
C ARG A 77 3.66 4.72 -6.65
N CYS A 78 2.89 3.82 -6.10
CA CYS A 78 2.87 3.56 -4.66
C CYS A 78 2.72 2.08 -4.39
N HIS A 79 3.25 1.62 -3.25
CA HIS A 79 3.09 0.24 -2.80
C HIS A 79 1.61 -0.16 -2.67
N ALA A 80 0.72 0.80 -2.49
CA ALA A 80 -0.71 0.54 -2.42
C ALA A 80 -1.25 -0.14 -3.68
N GLU A 81 -0.62 0.10 -4.84
CA GLU A 81 -1.02 -0.57 -6.09
C GLU A 81 -0.84 -2.08 -5.99
N ALA A 82 0.28 -2.52 -5.40
CA ALA A 82 0.53 -3.95 -5.19
C ALA A 82 -0.50 -4.53 -4.22
N LEU A 83 -0.86 -3.79 -3.18
CA LEU A 83 -1.86 -4.23 -2.21
C LEU A 83 -3.22 -4.37 -2.85
N ILE A 84 -3.63 -3.43 -3.69
CA ILE A 84 -4.91 -3.51 -4.40
C ILE A 84 -4.95 -4.78 -5.26
N GLU A 85 -3.90 -5.04 -6.02
CA GLU A 85 -3.82 -6.22 -6.87
C GLU A 85 -3.92 -7.50 -6.06
N LEU A 86 -3.12 -7.61 -4.99
CA LEU A 86 -3.10 -8.82 -4.16
C LEU A 86 -4.41 -9.04 -3.42
N ALA A 87 -5.03 -7.98 -2.93
CA ALA A 87 -6.26 -8.08 -2.15
C ALA A 87 -7.47 -8.46 -3.00
N ASN A 88 -7.46 -8.10 -4.28
CA ASN A 88 -8.60 -8.30 -5.17
C ASN A 88 -8.40 -9.43 -6.19
N ARG A 89 -7.42 -10.26 -5.98
CA ARG A 89 -7.19 -11.45 -6.82
C ARG A 89 -8.30 -12.44 -6.71
#